data_5e700124e3ae6ff5a0b31bf36a2ec2c4
#
_entry.id   5e700124e3ae6ff5a0b31bf36a2ec2c4
#
_cell.length_a   1.000
_cell.length_b   1.000
_cell.length_c   1.000
_cell.angle_alpha   90.00
_cell.angle_beta   90.00
_cell.angle_gamma   90.00
#
_symmetry.space_group_name_H-M   'P 1'
#
loop_
_entity.id
_entity.type
_entity.pdbx_description
1 polymer ?
#
loop_
_entity_poly.entity_id
_entity_poly.type
_entity_poly.pdbx_seq_one_letter_code
_entity_poly.pdbx_strand_id
1 'polypeptide(L)'
;MFSGCTALKNINIPSTVKDISRGAFRNDCNLTSIVIPNAIKVIKDNLFDGCSKLNSITFGNGVEIIGFDAFRKCSSLTNVYLPDSVRYIGSYAFHMCKSLCKVSLPKDIKTVSGSAFVKCNLLTAIDYRGTMEQWKTVSTRSTPINYKNKIKVIHCIDGDIKI
;
A
#
# COMPACT_ATOMS: atom_id res chain seq x y z
N MET A 1 12.24 -13.01 -13.96
CA MET A 1 11.72 -11.66 -13.72
C MET A 1 10.51 -11.48 -14.62
N PHE A 2 9.35 -11.12 -14.07
CA PHE A 2 8.06 -11.11 -14.79
C PHE A 2 7.67 -9.71 -15.29
N SER A 3 8.54 -8.71 -15.16
CA SER A 3 8.25 -7.34 -15.58
C SER A 3 7.81 -7.27 -17.03
N GLY A 4 6.63 -6.66 -17.29
CA GLY A 4 6.04 -6.55 -18.62
C GLY A 4 5.39 -7.82 -19.14
N CYS A 5 5.17 -8.84 -18.32
CA CYS A 5 4.43 -10.04 -18.70
C CYS A 5 2.93 -9.74 -18.82
N THR A 6 2.55 -9.06 -19.91
CA THR A 6 1.17 -8.58 -20.12
C THR A 6 0.12 -9.70 -20.20
N ALA A 7 0.53 -10.96 -20.38
CA ALA A 7 -0.37 -12.11 -20.38
C ALA A 7 -0.61 -12.70 -18.97
N LEU A 8 0.18 -12.32 -17.95
CA LEU A 8 0.12 -12.90 -16.61
C LEU A 8 -1.13 -12.41 -15.89
N LYS A 9 -2.08 -13.32 -15.61
CA LYS A 9 -3.32 -13.00 -14.88
C LYS A 9 -3.23 -13.34 -13.41
N ASN A 10 -2.58 -14.45 -13.08
CA ASN A 10 -2.44 -14.94 -11.72
C ASN A 10 -1.04 -15.56 -11.55
N ILE A 11 -0.52 -15.51 -10.34
CA ILE A 11 0.73 -16.17 -9.98
C ILE A 11 0.63 -16.66 -8.54
N ASN A 12 1.08 -17.88 -8.31
CA ASN A 12 1.27 -18.39 -6.96
C ASN A 12 2.74 -18.24 -6.57
N ILE A 13 3.01 -17.51 -5.51
CA ILE A 13 4.34 -17.35 -4.93
C ILE A 13 4.48 -18.38 -3.81
N PRO A 14 5.37 -19.38 -3.92
CA PRO A 14 5.56 -20.38 -2.88
C PRO A 14 5.89 -19.74 -1.51
N SER A 15 5.42 -20.36 -0.42
CA SER A 15 5.68 -19.88 0.95
C SER A 15 7.16 -19.86 1.34
N THR A 16 7.99 -20.62 0.63
CA THR A 16 9.45 -20.67 0.81
C THR A 16 10.18 -19.45 0.24
N VAL A 17 9.51 -18.65 -0.61
CA VAL A 17 10.11 -17.42 -1.17
C VAL A 17 10.23 -16.37 -0.08
N LYS A 18 11.46 -15.92 0.18
CA LYS A 18 11.80 -14.91 1.20
C LYS A 18 12.04 -13.53 0.63
N ASP A 19 12.22 -13.42 -0.68
CA ASP A 19 12.53 -12.18 -1.36
C ASP A 19 11.96 -12.12 -2.77
N ILE A 20 11.46 -10.94 -3.16
CA ILE A 20 11.00 -10.65 -4.53
C ILE A 20 11.75 -9.40 -4.99
N SER A 21 12.40 -9.50 -6.12
CA SER A 21 13.24 -8.42 -6.64
C SER A 21 12.41 -7.15 -6.94
N ARG A 22 13.07 -5.99 -6.82
CA ARG A 22 12.52 -4.70 -7.24
C ARG A 22 11.92 -4.80 -8.65
N GLY A 23 10.70 -4.27 -8.83
CA GLY A 23 10.02 -4.22 -10.11
C GLY A 23 9.71 -5.58 -10.75
N ALA A 24 9.71 -6.69 -9.99
CA ALA A 24 9.54 -8.04 -10.56
C ALA A 24 8.22 -8.21 -11.33
N PHE A 25 7.18 -7.49 -10.96
CA PHE A 25 5.85 -7.51 -11.61
C PHE A 25 5.50 -6.16 -12.25
N ARG A 26 6.48 -5.31 -12.48
CA ARG A 26 6.25 -3.99 -13.04
C ARG A 26 5.59 -4.09 -14.42
N ASN A 27 4.50 -3.33 -14.63
CA ASN A 27 3.71 -3.30 -15.87
C ASN A 27 3.05 -4.64 -16.25
N ASP A 28 2.83 -5.56 -15.31
CA ASP A 28 2.03 -6.76 -15.53
C ASP A 28 0.55 -6.40 -15.51
N CYS A 29 0.10 -5.76 -16.59
CA CYS A 29 -1.18 -5.06 -16.67
C CYS A 29 -2.41 -5.97 -16.50
N ASN A 30 -2.26 -7.30 -16.68
CA ASN A 30 -3.34 -8.27 -16.54
C ASN A 30 -3.34 -9.03 -15.21
N LEU A 31 -2.36 -8.82 -14.34
CA LEU A 31 -2.35 -9.40 -12.99
C LEU A 31 -3.54 -8.83 -12.20
N THR A 32 -4.46 -9.70 -11.76
CA THR A 32 -5.69 -9.29 -11.07
C THR A 32 -5.60 -9.44 -9.56
N SER A 33 -4.89 -10.45 -9.07
CA SER A 33 -4.74 -10.72 -7.64
C SER A 33 -3.36 -11.24 -7.32
N ILE A 34 -2.94 -11.04 -6.07
CA ILE A 34 -1.67 -11.56 -5.55
C ILE A 34 -1.79 -11.89 -4.07
N VAL A 35 -1.20 -13.02 -3.69
CA VAL A 35 -0.97 -13.39 -2.29
C VAL A 35 0.52 -13.27 -2.00
N ILE A 36 0.88 -12.42 -1.04
CA ILE A 36 2.25 -12.22 -0.59
C ILE A 36 2.53 -13.19 0.56
N PRO A 37 3.51 -14.09 0.45
CA PRO A 37 3.84 -15.05 1.51
C PRO A 37 4.29 -14.38 2.82
N ASN A 38 4.09 -15.08 3.95
CA ASN A 38 4.49 -14.60 5.28
C ASN A 38 6.00 -14.37 5.41
N ALA A 39 6.83 -15.07 4.64
CA ALA A 39 8.28 -14.92 4.67
C ALA A 39 8.78 -13.60 4.06
N ILE A 40 7.95 -12.91 3.28
CA ILE A 40 8.30 -11.63 2.66
C ILE A 40 8.20 -10.50 3.69
N LYS A 41 9.33 -9.82 3.94
CA LYS A 41 9.43 -8.68 4.86
C LYS A 41 9.24 -7.34 4.18
N VAL A 42 9.65 -7.24 2.92
CA VAL A 42 9.69 -5.98 2.18
C VAL A 42 9.00 -6.13 0.84
N ILE A 43 7.97 -5.33 0.62
CA ILE A 43 7.47 -5.06 -0.73
C ILE A 43 8.39 -4.03 -1.34
N LYS A 44 9.30 -4.49 -2.19
CA LYS A 44 10.36 -3.66 -2.76
C LYS A 44 9.82 -2.58 -3.71
N ASP A 45 10.67 -1.59 -3.97
CA ASP A 45 10.33 -0.47 -4.84
C ASP A 45 9.84 -0.92 -6.21
N ASN A 46 8.81 -0.26 -6.71
CA ASN A 46 8.18 -0.50 -8.01
C ASN A 46 7.67 -1.94 -8.22
N LEU A 47 7.54 -2.78 -7.17
CA LEU A 47 7.25 -4.21 -7.33
C LEU A 47 6.02 -4.46 -8.21
N PHE A 48 4.95 -3.69 -8.01
CA PHE A 48 3.69 -3.76 -8.78
C PHE A 48 3.38 -2.44 -9.51
N ASP A 49 4.41 -1.58 -9.78
CA ASP A 49 4.17 -0.34 -10.54
C ASP A 49 3.55 -0.65 -11.89
N GLY A 50 2.39 -0.06 -12.17
CA GLY A 50 1.68 -0.22 -13.44
C GLY A 50 0.83 -1.49 -13.55
N CYS A 51 0.65 -2.28 -12.48
CA CYS A 51 -0.30 -3.41 -12.47
C CYS A 51 -1.75 -2.89 -12.45
N SER A 52 -2.20 -2.37 -13.59
CA SER A 52 -3.44 -1.58 -13.67
C SER A 52 -4.72 -2.38 -13.35
N LYS A 53 -4.73 -3.69 -13.57
CA LYS A 53 -5.86 -4.58 -13.24
C LYS A 53 -5.78 -5.21 -11.85
N LEU A 54 -4.71 -4.98 -11.10
CA LEU A 54 -4.57 -5.52 -9.75
C LEU A 54 -5.65 -4.90 -8.84
N ASN A 55 -6.61 -5.72 -8.43
CA ASN A 55 -7.75 -5.30 -7.61
C ASN A 55 -7.73 -5.92 -6.21
N SER A 56 -6.99 -7.01 -6.01
CA SER A 56 -6.91 -7.72 -4.74
C SER A 56 -5.47 -8.05 -4.35
N ILE A 57 -5.11 -7.72 -3.11
CA ILE A 57 -3.83 -8.07 -2.51
C ILE A 57 -4.10 -8.68 -1.14
N THR A 58 -3.56 -9.87 -0.90
CA THR A 58 -3.47 -10.46 0.43
C THR A 58 -2.02 -10.38 0.89
N PHE A 59 -1.77 -9.60 1.93
CA PHE A 59 -0.44 -9.49 2.51
C PHE A 59 -0.23 -10.57 3.56
N GLY A 60 0.92 -11.23 3.50
CA GLY A 60 1.39 -12.08 4.60
C GLY A 60 1.74 -11.27 5.86
N ASN A 61 1.60 -11.89 7.01
CA ASN A 61 1.82 -11.26 8.32
C ASN A 61 3.29 -10.89 8.60
N GLY A 62 4.20 -11.19 7.67
CA GLY A 62 5.61 -10.84 7.77
C GLY A 62 5.97 -9.47 7.18
N VAL A 63 5.09 -8.86 6.39
CA VAL A 63 5.40 -7.62 5.66
C VAL A 63 5.56 -6.45 6.62
N GLU A 64 6.73 -5.83 6.63
CA GLU A 64 7.10 -4.71 7.50
C GLU A 64 7.22 -3.39 6.74
N ILE A 65 7.60 -3.45 5.46
CA ILE A 65 7.90 -2.27 4.64
C ILE A 65 7.17 -2.34 3.31
N ILE A 66 6.49 -1.25 2.95
CA ILE A 66 6.00 -0.97 1.60
C ILE A 66 6.92 0.08 0.97
N GLY A 67 7.64 -0.29 -0.08
CA GLY A 67 8.66 0.52 -0.73
C GLY A 67 8.12 1.67 -1.58
N PHE A 68 9.06 2.42 -2.17
CA PHE A 68 8.77 3.54 -3.09
C PHE A 68 8.05 3.02 -4.36
N ASP A 69 6.98 3.71 -4.78
CA ASP A 69 6.19 3.35 -5.98
C ASP A 69 5.70 1.89 -6.02
N ALA A 70 5.65 1.18 -4.89
CA ALA A 70 5.41 -0.27 -4.84
C ALA A 70 4.12 -0.70 -5.56
N PHE A 71 3.05 0.08 -5.44
CA PHE A 71 1.74 -0.13 -6.08
C PHE A 71 1.31 1.07 -6.93
N ARG A 72 2.28 1.86 -7.42
CA ARG A 72 1.98 3.01 -8.27
C ARG A 72 1.16 2.56 -9.48
N LYS A 73 0.10 3.33 -9.83
CA LYS A 73 -0.80 3.06 -10.97
C LYS A 73 -1.55 1.71 -10.91
N CYS A 74 -1.68 1.08 -9.73
CA CYS A 74 -2.63 -0.02 -9.55
C CYS A 74 -4.06 0.55 -9.55
N SER A 75 -4.54 0.95 -10.74
CA SER A 75 -5.74 1.77 -10.88
C SER A 75 -7.04 1.05 -10.54
N SER A 76 -7.06 -0.28 -10.54
CA SER A 76 -8.22 -1.11 -10.16
C SER A 76 -8.25 -1.47 -8.66
N LEU A 77 -7.19 -1.13 -7.90
CA LEU A 77 -7.12 -1.43 -6.47
C LEU A 77 -8.10 -0.56 -5.70
N THR A 78 -9.07 -1.17 -5.02
CA THR A 78 -10.14 -0.47 -4.30
C THR A 78 -9.89 -0.39 -2.80
N ASN A 79 -9.35 -1.46 -2.21
CA ASN A 79 -9.15 -1.56 -0.78
C ASN A 79 -7.74 -2.06 -0.47
N VAL A 80 -7.13 -1.53 0.59
CA VAL A 80 -5.86 -1.98 1.12
C VAL A 80 -5.99 -2.20 2.62
N TYR A 81 -5.82 -3.45 3.05
CA TYR A 81 -5.73 -3.81 4.45
C TYR A 81 -4.29 -4.25 4.74
N LEU A 82 -3.54 -3.43 5.49
CA LEU A 82 -2.16 -3.74 5.84
C LEU A 82 -2.09 -4.58 7.11
N PRO A 83 -1.24 -5.63 7.16
CA PRO A 83 -1.08 -6.46 8.34
C PRO A 83 -0.44 -5.69 9.50
N ASP A 84 -0.59 -6.22 10.72
CA ASP A 84 -0.10 -5.56 11.94
C ASP A 84 1.43 -5.46 12.02
N SER A 85 2.14 -6.19 11.17
CA SER A 85 3.60 -6.13 11.04
C SER A 85 4.11 -4.87 10.31
N VAL A 86 3.28 -4.18 9.51
CA VAL A 86 3.75 -3.03 8.71
C VAL A 86 4.11 -1.85 9.61
N ARG A 87 5.31 -1.29 9.36
CA ARG A 87 5.88 -0.15 10.09
C ARG A 87 6.14 1.06 9.19
N TYR A 88 6.30 0.82 7.88
CA TYR A 88 6.73 1.88 6.96
C TYR A 88 6.00 1.81 5.62
N ILE A 89 5.49 2.98 5.16
CA ILE A 89 4.95 3.16 3.80
C ILE A 89 5.74 4.27 3.12
N GLY A 90 6.39 3.93 2.01
CA GLY A 90 7.25 4.80 1.23
C GLY A 90 6.52 5.84 0.42
N SER A 91 7.30 6.77 -0.14
CA SER A 91 6.79 7.82 -1.02
C SER A 91 6.16 7.19 -2.27
N TYR A 92 5.02 7.74 -2.67
CA TYR A 92 4.27 7.33 -3.86
C TYR A 92 3.85 5.85 -3.89
N ALA A 93 3.91 5.15 -2.74
CA ALA A 93 3.61 3.71 -2.68
C ALA A 93 2.29 3.32 -3.36
N PHE A 94 1.25 4.15 -3.25
CA PHE A 94 -0.06 3.97 -3.88
C PHE A 94 -0.42 5.12 -4.84
N HIS A 95 0.59 5.82 -5.39
CA HIS A 95 0.36 6.95 -6.29
C HIS A 95 -0.50 6.55 -7.49
N MET A 96 -1.54 7.31 -7.79
CA MET A 96 -2.47 7.08 -8.91
C MET A 96 -3.25 5.75 -8.81
N CYS A 97 -3.45 5.20 -7.62
CA CYS A 97 -4.45 4.16 -7.38
C CYS A 97 -5.85 4.81 -7.43
N LYS A 98 -6.37 5.01 -8.65
CA LYS A 98 -7.54 5.88 -8.91
C LYS A 98 -8.82 5.37 -8.29
N SER A 99 -8.96 4.04 -8.14
CA SER A 99 -10.13 3.38 -7.54
C SER A 99 -10.00 3.18 -6.02
N LEU A 100 -8.84 3.51 -5.43
CA LEU A 100 -8.60 3.28 -4.00
C LEU A 100 -9.49 4.17 -3.17
N CYS A 101 -10.40 3.56 -2.40
CA CYS A 101 -11.37 4.25 -1.56
C CYS A 101 -11.25 3.87 -0.07
N LYS A 102 -10.58 2.76 0.25
CA LYS A 102 -10.42 2.30 1.63
C LYS A 102 -8.98 1.86 1.91
N VAL A 103 -8.40 2.39 2.99
CA VAL A 103 -7.08 1.99 3.50
C VAL A 103 -7.19 1.76 4.99
N SER A 104 -6.74 0.59 5.48
CA SER A 104 -6.64 0.29 6.90
C SER A 104 -5.18 0.14 7.30
N LEU A 105 -4.73 1.01 8.21
CA LEU A 105 -3.36 1.06 8.73
C LEU A 105 -3.28 0.38 10.10
N PRO A 106 -2.20 -0.38 10.38
CA PRO A 106 -2.00 -1.01 11.68
C PRO A 106 -1.66 0.02 12.77
N LYS A 107 -2.00 -0.31 14.02
CA LYS A 107 -1.75 0.56 15.20
C LYS A 107 -0.28 0.92 15.42
N ASP A 108 0.61 0.00 15.04
CA ASP A 108 2.06 0.15 15.26
C ASP A 108 2.82 0.74 14.07
N ILE A 109 2.10 1.28 13.06
CA ILE A 109 2.74 1.99 11.96
C ILE A 109 3.60 3.14 12.50
N LYS A 110 4.81 3.32 11.97
CA LYS A 110 5.75 4.38 12.40
C LYS A 110 5.81 5.52 11.41
N THR A 111 5.76 5.18 10.13
CA THR A 111 5.90 6.19 9.07
C THR A 111 4.97 5.89 7.92
N VAL A 112 4.21 6.89 7.53
CA VAL A 112 3.44 6.94 6.29
C VAL A 112 3.88 8.17 5.52
N SER A 113 4.60 8.02 4.41
CA SER A 113 5.00 9.18 3.62
C SER A 113 3.76 9.98 3.20
N GLY A 114 3.76 11.30 3.41
CA GLY A 114 2.66 12.17 3.02
C GLY A 114 2.33 12.12 1.52
N SER A 115 3.29 11.70 0.69
CA SER A 115 3.07 11.48 -0.74
C SER A 115 2.57 10.06 -1.09
N ALA A 116 2.39 9.17 -0.12
CA ALA A 116 2.04 7.76 -0.38
C ALA A 116 0.77 7.60 -1.21
N PHE A 117 -0.24 8.46 -0.99
CA PHE A 117 -1.56 8.37 -1.63
C PHE A 117 -1.84 9.49 -2.64
N VAL A 118 -0.81 10.13 -3.18
CA VAL A 118 -0.98 11.20 -4.18
C VAL A 118 -1.82 10.72 -5.35
N LYS A 119 -2.85 11.51 -5.74
CA LYS A 119 -3.82 11.20 -6.82
C LYS A 119 -4.68 9.96 -6.57
N CYS A 120 -4.87 9.52 -5.31
CA CYS A 120 -5.92 8.58 -4.91
C CYS A 120 -7.22 9.38 -4.68
N ASN A 121 -7.92 9.74 -5.75
CA ASN A 121 -8.98 10.76 -5.71
C ASN A 121 -10.29 10.29 -5.05
N LEU A 122 -10.46 9.00 -4.81
CA LEU A 122 -11.61 8.42 -4.10
C LEU A 122 -11.31 8.17 -2.62
N LEU A 123 -10.03 8.26 -2.19
CA LEU A 123 -9.65 8.07 -0.80
C LEU A 123 -9.88 9.38 -0.03
N THR A 124 -10.94 9.40 0.79
CA THR A 124 -11.33 10.59 1.58
C THR A 124 -11.02 10.44 3.07
N ALA A 125 -10.82 9.21 3.52
CA ALA A 125 -10.46 8.89 4.90
C ALA A 125 -9.50 7.69 4.96
N ILE A 126 -8.82 7.55 6.08
CA ILE A 126 -7.98 6.40 6.41
C ILE A 126 -8.47 5.79 7.72
N ASP A 127 -8.67 4.49 7.76
CA ASP A 127 -8.93 3.74 8.99
C ASP A 127 -7.60 3.42 9.67
N TYR A 128 -7.35 4.00 10.83
CA TYR A 128 -6.20 3.70 11.66
C TYR A 128 -6.59 2.85 12.85
N ARG A 129 -6.00 1.66 13.00
CA ARG A 129 -6.32 0.71 14.06
C ARG A 129 -5.65 1.02 15.41
N GLY A 130 -5.27 2.26 15.63
CA GLY A 130 -4.74 2.80 16.88
C GLY A 130 -5.57 3.96 17.40
N THR A 131 -5.13 4.57 18.50
CA THR A 131 -5.76 5.74 19.11
C THR A 131 -5.34 7.04 18.43
N MET A 132 -6.11 8.11 18.66
CA MET A 132 -5.75 9.47 18.21
C MET A 132 -4.38 9.90 18.78
N GLU A 133 -4.08 9.52 20.03
CA GLU A 133 -2.79 9.83 20.65
C GLU A 133 -1.63 9.08 19.96
N GLN A 134 -1.83 7.82 19.63
CA GLN A 134 -0.85 7.05 18.87
C GLN A 134 -0.62 7.64 17.47
N TRP A 135 -1.69 8.12 16.80
CA TRP A 135 -1.55 8.76 15.48
C TRP A 135 -0.61 9.96 15.50
N LYS A 136 -0.60 10.76 16.56
CA LYS A 136 0.32 11.92 16.69
C LYS A 136 1.80 11.54 16.59
N THR A 137 2.14 10.29 16.91
CA THR A 137 3.52 9.78 16.79
C THR A 137 3.86 9.26 15.41
N VAL A 138 2.88 9.11 14.51
CA VAL A 138 3.11 8.62 13.16
C VAL A 138 3.76 9.71 12.32
N SER A 139 4.95 9.43 11.82
CA SER A 139 5.68 10.37 10.96
C SER A 139 5.10 10.38 9.54
N THR A 140 4.73 11.55 9.05
CA THR A 140 4.38 11.78 7.63
C THR A 140 5.55 12.37 6.83
N ARG A 141 6.74 12.45 7.47
CA ARG A 141 7.94 13.13 6.95
C ARG A 141 7.66 14.62 6.72
N SER A 142 8.14 15.18 5.60
CA SER A 142 8.05 16.62 5.33
C SER A 142 6.72 17.05 4.71
N THR A 143 5.82 16.11 4.40
CA THR A 143 4.56 16.41 3.70
C THR A 143 3.38 15.85 4.48
N PRO A 144 2.27 16.59 4.60
CA PRO A 144 1.07 16.07 5.26
C PRO A 144 0.47 14.90 4.48
N ILE A 145 -0.23 13.99 5.18
CA ILE A 145 -0.80 12.78 4.57
C ILE A 145 -1.85 13.09 3.50
N ASN A 146 -2.48 14.26 3.57
CA ASN A 146 -3.45 14.73 2.57
C ASN A 146 -2.81 15.45 1.36
N TYR A 147 -1.49 15.40 1.20
CA TYR A 147 -0.79 16.07 0.11
C TYR A 147 -1.24 15.55 -1.27
N LYS A 148 -1.79 16.46 -2.07
CA LYS A 148 -2.31 16.19 -3.43
C LYS A 148 -3.26 14.97 -3.53
N ASN A 149 -4.08 14.76 -2.49
CA ASN A 149 -5.17 13.80 -2.46
C ASN A 149 -6.41 14.43 -1.78
N LYS A 150 -7.44 13.62 -1.46
CA LYS A 150 -8.70 14.10 -0.88
C LYS A 150 -8.93 13.60 0.55
N ILE A 151 -7.91 13.10 1.22
CA ILE A 151 -8.03 12.63 2.61
C ILE A 151 -8.34 13.82 3.50
N LYS A 152 -9.40 13.70 4.31
CA LYS A 152 -9.87 14.73 5.24
C LYS A 152 -9.96 14.23 6.68
N VAL A 153 -10.00 12.93 6.86
CA VAL A 153 -10.25 12.30 8.16
C VAL A 153 -9.35 11.08 8.34
N ILE A 154 -8.84 10.92 9.54
CA ILE A 154 -8.25 9.68 10.03
C ILE A 154 -9.21 9.12 11.10
N HIS A 155 -9.85 8.01 10.81
CA HIS A 155 -10.69 7.29 11.76
C HIS A 155 -9.80 6.46 12.68
N CYS A 156 -9.79 6.78 13.96
CA CYS A 156 -9.08 6.03 15.00
C CYS A 156 -10.09 5.21 15.83
N ILE A 157 -9.60 4.28 16.66
CA ILE A 157 -10.49 3.44 17.48
C ILE A 157 -11.24 4.22 18.58
N ASP A 158 -10.77 5.42 18.93
CA ASP A 158 -11.28 6.30 19.98
C ASP A 158 -11.78 7.66 19.45
N GLY A 159 -11.89 7.84 18.13
CA GLY A 159 -12.43 9.05 17.52
C GLY A 159 -11.81 9.40 16.18
N ASP A 160 -12.14 10.59 15.68
CA ASP A 160 -11.74 11.07 14.36
C ASP A 160 -10.79 12.25 14.44
N ILE A 161 -9.75 12.23 13.63
CA ILE A 161 -8.85 13.37 13.42
C ILE A 161 -9.18 13.99 12.06
N LYS A 162 -9.64 15.24 12.07
CA LYS A 162 -9.82 16.05 10.85
C LYS A 162 -8.46 16.64 10.43
N ILE A 163 -8.13 16.56 9.14
CA ILE A 163 -6.84 17.01 8.58
C ILE A 163 -7.02 17.89 7.35
#